data_f0c9cddf6112ca182dda12be8d66c8f4
#
_entry.id   f0c9cddf6112ca182dda12be8d66c8f4
#
_cell.length_a   1.000
_cell.length_b   1.000
_cell.length_c   1.000
_cell.angle_alpha   90.00
_cell.angle_beta   90.00
_cell.angle_gamma   90.00
#
_symmetry.space_group_name_H-M   'P 1'
#
loop_
_entity.id
_entity.type
_entity.pdbx_description
1 polymer ?
#
loop_
_entity_poly.entity_id
_entity_poly.type
_entity_poly.pdbx_seq_one_letter_code
_entity_poly.pdbx_strand_id
1 'polypeptide(L)'
;MAKIKWTEKKIAQMQAEGLGEGKLANYKPWIHVRDFSSRGRARRIWSVKTGRVHQLLSDVEYQVFIALEWQSNIVDIREQFPLDRALTQDIARSLGIVHPCYPGTTVPTVMTADFVATVVKDGETTSIVFNAKTAAEVEDPRAVEKLEIQREYFHQLGFEHHLIFDCDLPPSNMANIGEIREAPLRPDELEPRPGYFDDLCQRMVNDMPAAHQQMSLLKYCIQFDERFGCPPATGIRVAKILMARRILVPDLSSPKLEQEPLSKFVLMSKIVPLRAVGGA
;
A
#
# COMPACT_ATOMS: atom_id res chain seq x y z
N MET A 1 6.82 12.93 23.23
CA MET A 1 8.06 12.78 22.43
C MET A 1 8.57 14.15 22.05
N ALA A 2 9.88 14.36 22.06
CA ALA A 2 10.46 15.66 21.65
C ALA A 2 10.21 15.89 20.16
N LYS A 3 9.63 17.04 19.81
CA LYS A 3 9.39 17.44 18.43
C LYS A 3 10.73 17.61 17.72
N ILE A 4 10.92 17.09 16.50
CA ILE A 4 12.16 17.25 15.74
C ILE A 4 12.48 18.73 15.61
N LYS A 5 13.70 19.12 16.00
CA LYS A 5 14.21 20.48 15.75
C LYS A 5 14.86 20.48 14.35
N TRP A 6 14.14 21.01 13.38
CA TRP A 6 14.59 21.08 11.99
C TRP A 6 15.73 22.12 11.83
N THR A 7 16.85 21.66 11.34
CA THR A 7 18.05 22.46 11.05
C THR A 7 18.74 21.86 9.82
N GLU A 8 19.61 22.63 9.15
CA GLU A 8 20.43 22.13 8.05
C GLU A 8 21.29 20.92 8.48
N LYS A 9 21.84 20.97 9.69
CA LYS A 9 22.62 19.86 10.27
C LYS A 9 21.77 18.58 10.40
N LYS A 10 20.49 18.72 10.81
CA LYS A 10 19.58 17.57 10.95
C LYS A 10 19.25 16.97 9.58
N ILE A 11 19.00 17.80 8.57
CA ILE A 11 18.73 17.35 7.20
C ILE A 11 19.94 16.60 6.65
N ALA A 12 21.16 17.17 6.76
CA ALA A 12 22.38 16.53 6.32
C ALA A 12 22.63 15.18 7.03
N GLN A 13 22.32 15.10 8.34
CA GLN A 13 22.38 13.86 9.09
C GLN A 13 21.42 12.80 8.52
N MET A 14 20.17 13.17 8.26
CA MET A 14 19.14 12.26 7.70
C MET A 14 19.55 11.74 6.32
N GLN A 15 20.13 12.60 5.47
CA GLN A 15 20.68 12.20 4.18
C GLN A 15 21.87 11.22 4.34
N ALA A 16 22.78 11.50 5.27
CA ALA A 16 23.91 10.61 5.56
C ALA A 16 23.49 9.24 6.14
N GLU A 17 22.32 9.17 6.82
CA GLU A 17 21.70 7.94 7.28
C GLU A 17 20.98 7.16 6.16
N GLY A 18 20.93 7.71 4.94
CA GLY A 18 20.31 7.13 3.76
C GLY A 18 18.78 7.17 3.78
N LEU A 19 18.16 8.18 4.45
CA LEU A 19 16.71 8.36 4.37
C LEU A 19 16.33 8.83 2.96
N GLY A 20 15.28 8.21 2.40
CA GLY A 20 14.88 8.39 1.00
C GLY A 20 15.57 7.44 0.03
N GLU A 21 16.48 6.61 0.50
CA GLU A 21 17.28 5.69 -0.33
C GLU A 21 16.88 4.23 -0.15
N GLY A 22 17.31 3.40 -1.09
CA GLY A 22 17.04 1.96 -1.09
C GLY A 22 15.81 1.56 -1.92
N LYS A 23 15.52 0.26 -1.91
CA LYS A 23 14.36 -0.36 -2.58
C LYS A 23 13.84 -1.50 -1.72
N LEU A 24 12.56 -1.85 -1.87
CA LEU A 24 11.93 -2.96 -1.16
C LEU A 24 12.18 -2.88 0.36
N ALA A 25 12.68 -3.97 0.96
CA ALA A 25 12.94 -4.07 2.40
C ALA A 25 14.01 -3.07 2.91
N ASN A 26 14.91 -2.61 2.03
CA ASN A 26 16.00 -1.70 2.38
C ASN A 26 15.65 -0.22 2.23
N TYR A 27 14.45 0.12 1.69
CA TYR A 27 14.05 1.51 1.58
C TYR A 27 13.77 2.14 2.93
N LYS A 28 14.28 3.35 3.15
CA LYS A 28 14.10 4.14 4.37
C LYS A 28 13.31 5.41 4.04
N PRO A 29 12.03 5.54 4.47
CA PRO A 29 11.25 6.74 4.18
C PRO A 29 11.85 7.98 4.84
N TRP A 30 11.68 9.15 4.20
CA TRP A 30 12.17 10.42 4.74
C TRP A 30 11.47 10.82 6.04
N ILE A 31 10.18 10.50 6.15
CA ILE A 31 9.33 10.87 7.29
C ILE A 31 8.81 9.58 7.95
N HIS A 32 8.85 9.54 9.29
CA HIS A 32 8.22 8.48 10.06
C HIS A 32 6.99 9.00 10.81
N VAL A 33 6.02 8.14 11.07
CA VAL A 33 4.80 8.46 11.86
C VAL A 33 5.13 9.10 13.21
N ARG A 34 6.22 8.70 13.85
CA ARG A 34 6.67 9.25 15.15
C ARG A 34 7.19 10.69 15.07
N ASP A 35 7.54 11.17 13.88
CA ASP A 35 8.25 12.44 13.69
C ASP A 35 7.28 13.61 13.57
N PHE A 36 6.00 13.33 13.29
CA PHE A 36 4.98 14.33 13.06
C PHE A 36 3.71 14.06 13.88
N SER A 37 3.10 15.14 14.36
CA SER A 37 1.71 15.10 14.81
C SER A 37 0.82 15.26 13.58
N SER A 38 0.39 14.14 12.99
CA SER A 38 -0.53 14.18 11.87
C SER A 38 -1.92 14.67 12.32
N ARG A 39 -2.61 15.41 11.44
CA ARG A 39 -4.03 15.76 11.68
C ARG A 39 -4.95 14.55 11.42
N GLY A 40 -4.47 13.54 10.71
CA GLY A 40 -5.16 12.30 10.37
C GLY A 40 -4.69 11.10 11.18
N ARG A 41 -5.31 9.95 10.92
CA ARG A 41 -4.96 8.67 11.57
C ARG A 41 -3.71 8.09 10.92
N ALA A 42 -2.55 8.31 11.54
CA ALA A 42 -1.30 7.72 11.08
C ALA A 42 -1.23 6.22 11.39
N ARG A 43 -0.63 5.45 10.50
CA ARG A 43 -0.53 3.98 10.60
C ARG A 43 0.87 3.49 10.25
N ARG A 44 1.22 2.35 10.86
CA ARG A 44 2.39 1.55 10.48
C ARG A 44 1.90 0.20 9.99
N ILE A 45 2.14 -0.10 8.71
CA ILE A 45 1.54 -1.24 8.02
C ILE A 45 2.64 -2.12 7.42
N TRP A 46 2.64 -3.40 7.80
CA TRP A 46 3.50 -4.40 7.16
C TRP A 46 3.02 -4.68 5.73
N SER A 47 3.95 -4.80 4.80
CA SER A 47 3.70 -5.19 3.43
C SER A 47 4.46 -6.48 3.09
N VAL A 48 3.73 -7.49 2.64
CA VAL A 48 4.32 -8.71 2.09
C VAL A 48 5.07 -8.43 0.78
N LYS A 49 4.57 -7.48 -0.01
CA LYS A 49 5.15 -7.10 -1.31
C LYS A 49 6.54 -6.50 -1.18
N THR A 50 6.74 -5.62 -0.22
CA THR A 50 8.02 -4.92 -0.04
C THR A 50 8.90 -5.50 1.06
N GLY A 51 8.35 -6.37 1.93
CA GLY A 51 9.07 -6.99 3.05
C GLY A 51 9.44 -6.01 4.16
N ARG A 52 8.66 -4.93 4.35
CA ARG A 52 8.90 -3.91 5.38
C ARG A 52 7.63 -3.25 5.92
N VAL A 53 7.79 -2.49 6.98
CA VAL A 53 6.72 -1.67 7.57
C VAL A 53 6.70 -0.28 6.91
N HIS A 54 5.58 0.07 6.30
CA HIS A 54 5.33 1.40 5.72
C HIS A 54 4.84 2.40 6.75
N GLN A 55 5.16 3.69 6.53
CA GLN A 55 4.80 4.83 7.37
C GLN A 55 3.74 5.67 6.64
N LEU A 56 2.48 5.54 7.01
CA LEU A 56 1.35 6.23 6.38
C LEU A 56 0.82 7.30 7.32
N LEU A 57 0.66 8.53 6.84
CA LEU A 57 0.37 9.69 7.67
C LEU A 57 -1.13 10.06 7.68
N SER A 58 -1.93 9.45 6.79
CA SER A 58 -3.37 9.72 6.69
C SER A 58 -4.16 8.47 6.30
N ASP A 59 -5.51 8.55 6.43
CA ASP A 59 -6.40 7.49 5.97
C ASP A 59 -6.42 7.41 4.43
N VAL A 60 -6.28 8.53 3.72
CA VAL A 60 -6.21 8.53 2.24
C VAL A 60 -4.92 7.87 1.78
N GLU A 61 -3.78 8.19 2.40
CA GLU A 61 -2.52 7.47 2.11
C GLU A 61 -2.67 5.96 2.35
N TYR A 62 -3.37 5.53 3.42
CA TYR A 62 -3.63 4.10 3.64
C TYR A 62 -4.44 3.48 2.50
N GLN A 63 -5.48 4.14 2.02
CA GLN A 63 -6.31 3.63 0.93
C GLN A 63 -5.52 3.57 -0.39
N VAL A 64 -4.77 4.60 -0.73
CA VAL A 64 -3.88 4.60 -1.90
C VAL A 64 -2.84 3.48 -1.78
N PHE A 65 -2.21 3.33 -0.62
CA PHE A 65 -1.21 2.30 -0.39
C PHE A 65 -1.78 0.89 -0.65
N ILE A 66 -2.94 0.53 -0.08
CA ILE A 66 -3.53 -0.80 -0.27
C ILE A 66 -3.99 -1.01 -1.72
N ALA A 67 -4.43 0.04 -2.41
CA ALA A 67 -4.75 -0.02 -3.82
C ALA A 67 -3.50 -0.30 -4.68
N LEU A 68 -2.38 0.36 -4.40
CA LEU A 68 -1.09 0.12 -5.05
C LEU A 68 -0.55 -1.28 -4.73
N GLU A 69 -0.59 -1.69 -3.45
CA GLU A 69 -0.16 -3.02 -3.03
C GLU A 69 -0.99 -4.13 -3.70
N TRP A 70 -2.26 -3.86 -3.93
CA TRP A 70 -3.17 -4.77 -4.62
C TRP A 70 -2.81 -5.00 -6.09
N GLN A 71 -2.17 -4.07 -6.79
CA GLN A 71 -1.80 -4.22 -8.20
C GLN A 71 -0.66 -5.22 -8.38
N SER A 72 -0.85 -6.23 -9.24
CA SER A 72 0.16 -7.28 -9.49
C SER A 72 1.39 -6.77 -10.24
N ASN A 73 1.24 -5.75 -11.06
CA ASN A 73 2.31 -5.12 -11.82
C ASN A 73 3.13 -4.09 -11.03
N ILE A 74 2.72 -3.72 -9.81
CA ILE A 74 3.52 -2.91 -8.90
C ILE A 74 4.41 -3.84 -8.08
N VAL A 75 5.71 -3.63 -8.16
CA VAL A 75 6.73 -4.49 -7.52
C VAL A 75 7.44 -3.82 -6.35
N ASP A 76 7.42 -2.51 -6.25
CA ASP A 76 7.94 -1.74 -5.10
C ASP A 76 7.09 -0.50 -4.85
N ILE A 77 6.96 -0.10 -3.59
CA ILE A 77 6.24 1.10 -3.15
C ILE A 77 7.12 1.82 -2.13
N ARG A 78 7.48 3.06 -2.41
CA ARG A 78 8.33 3.90 -1.57
C ARG A 78 7.52 5.12 -1.11
N GLU A 79 7.08 5.08 0.13
CA GLU A 79 6.33 6.19 0.73
C GLU A 79 7.25 7.30 1.23
N GLN A 80 6.69 8.50 1.36
CA GLN A 80 7.38 9.70 1.85
C GLN A 80 8.73 9.91 1.16
N PHE A 81 8.69 9.80 -0.18
CA PHE A 81 9.88 9.89 -1.04
C PHE A 81 10.39 11.33 -1.13
N PRO A 82 11.62 11.64 -0.67
CA PRO A 82 12.13 13.00 -0.66
C PRO A 82 12.45 13.49 -2.07
N LEU A 83 12.11 14.74 -2.33
CA LEU A 83 12.46 15.45 -3.56
C LEU A 83 13.76 16.23 -3.37
N ASP A 84 14.50 16.45 -4.46
CA ASP A 84 15.67 17.31 -4.42
C ASP A 84 15.28 18.73 -3.98
N ARG A 85 15.81 19.16 -2.84
CA ARG A 85 15.44 20.42 -2.21
C ARG A 85 15.89 21.64 -3.01
N ALA A 86 17.06 21.57 -3.66
CA ALA A 86 17.55 22.68 -4.48
C ALA A 86 16.65 22.86 -5.71
N LEU A 87 16.32 21.76 -6.40
CA LEU A 87 15.45 21.80 -7.56
C LEU A 87 14.02 22.28 -7.19
N THR A 88 13.44 21.80 -6.06
CA THR A 88 12.11 22.29 -5.63
C THR A 88 12.10 23.77 -5.28
N GLN A 89 13.21 24.34 -4.75
CA GLN A 89 13.34 25.76 -4.49
C GLN A 89 13.45 26.57 -5.79
N ASP A 90 14.19 26.05 -6.78
CA ASP A 90 14.33 26.70 -8.09
C ASP A 90 12.99 26.71 -8.86
N ILE A 91 12.27 25.59 -8.81
CA ILE A 91 10.91 25.49 -9.37
C ILE A 91 9.97 26.48 -8.68
N ALA A 92 9.95 26.52 -7.35
CA ALA A 92 9.10 27.46 -6.61
C ALA A 92 9.38 28.91 -7.02
N ARG A 93 10.66 29.26 -7.17
CA ARG A 93 11.08 30.60 -7.62
C ARG A 93 10.59 30.89 -9.04
N SER A 94 10.70 29.95 -9.96
CA SER A 94 10.24 30.11 -11.36
C SER A 94 8.71 30.26 -11.47
N LEU A 95 7.97 29.62 -10.58
CA LEU A 95 6.50 29.69 -10.50
C LEU A 95 6.01 30.91 -9.69
N GLY A 96 6.90 31.68 -9.06
CA GLY A 96 6.50 32.79 -8.18
C GLY A 96 5.87 32.30 -6.86
N ILE A 97 6.10 31.07 -6.47
CA ILE A 97 5.56 30.44 -5.27
C ILE A 97 6.62 30.50 -4.14
N VAL A 98 6.17 30.84 -2.93
CA VAL A 98 7.05 30.78 -1.76
C VAL A 98 7.32 29.32 -1.38
N HIS A 99 8.58 28.88 -1.45
CA HIS A 99 8.93 27.50 -1.06
C HIS A 99 8.58 27.25 0.43
N PRO A 100 7.99 26.06 0.78
CA PRO A 100 7.65 25.78 2.16
C PRO A 100 8.90 25.67 3.06
N CYS A 101 8.78 26.17 4.29
CA CYS A 101 9.75 25.96 5.36
C CYS A 101 9.20 25.03 6.43
N TYR A 102 10.07 24.37 7.17
CA TYR A 102 9.67 23.60 8.35
C TYR A 102 9.01 24.52 9.40
N PRO A 103 7.94 24.04 10.07
CA PRO A 103 7.15 24.88 10.99
C PRO A 103 8.01 25.55 12.07
N GLY A 104 7.86 26.88 12.19
CA GLY A 104 8.59 27.69 13.18
C GLY A 104 10.09 27.90 12.85
N THR A 105 10.50 27.68 11.62
CA THR A 105 11.88 27.88 11.15
C THR A 105 11.92 28.62 9.81
N THR A 106 13.13 29.05 9.41
CA THR A 106 13.42 29.55 8.06
C THR A 106 14.08 28.48 7.17
N VAL A 107 14.18 27.24 7.66
CA VAL A 107 14.82 26.14 6.95
C VAL A 107 13.87 25.61 5.86
N PRO A 108 14.22 25.66 4.57
CA PRO A 108 13.39 25.14 3.50
C PRO A 108 13.13 23.64 3.69
N THR A 109 11.87 23.24 3.52
CA THR A 109 11.45 21.85 3.70
C THR A 109 12.02 20.96 2.60
N VAL A 110 12.50 19.76 2.96
CA VAL A 110 12.63 18.66 2.00
C VAL A 110 11.21 18.17 1.71
N MET A 111 10.67 18.56 0.55
CA MET A 111 9.34 18.12 0.12
C MET A 111 9.34 16.61 -0.18
N THR A 112 8.23 15.93 0.03
CA THR A 112 8.11 14.49 -0.23
C THR A 112 6.91 14.22 -1.13
N ALA A 113 7.03 13.24 -2.04
CA ALA A 113 5.88 12.59 -2.63
C ALA A 113 5.32 11.54 -1.67
N ASP A 114 4.01 11.38 -1.65
CA ASP A 114 3.40 10.41 -0.75
C ASP A 114 3.82 8.99 -1.13
N PHE A 115 3.86 8.67 -2.45
CA PHE A 115 4.35 7.38 -2.95
C PHE A 115 5.09 7.50 -4.29
N VAL A 116 6.15 6.72 -4.44
CA VAL A 116 6.76 6.37 -5.73
C VAL A 116 6.64 4.85 -5.90
N ALA A 117 5.81 4.42 -6.84
CA ALA A 117 5.60 3.01 -7.16
C ALA A 117 6.48 2.57 -8.33
N THR A 118 7.12 1.41 -8.22
CA THR A 118 7.82 0.78 -9.33
C THR A 118 6.87 -0.18 -10.02
N VAL A 119 6.62 0.07 -11.31
CA VAL A 119 5.65 -0.67 -12.13
C VAL A 119 6.41 -1.46 -13.20
N VAL A 120 6.01 -2.72 -13.38
CA VAL A 120 6.49 -3.57 -14.49
C VAL A 120 5.37 -3.67 -15.52
N LYS A 121 5.67 -3.27 -16.76
CA LYS A 121 4.77 -3.38 -17.91
C LYS A 121 5.57 -3.87 -19.12
N ASP A 122 5.10 -4.91 -19.75
CA ASP A 122 5.72 -5.52 -20.95
C ASP A 122 7.21 -5.85 -20.79
N GLY A 123 7.64 -6.19 -19.57
CA GLY A 123 9.03 -6.50 -19.22
C GLY A 123 9.88 -5.27 -18.89
N GLU A 124 9.37 -4.08 -19.10
CA GLU A 124 10.03 -2.83 -18.74
C GLU A 124 9.63 -2.37 -17.33
N THR A 125 10.56 -1.69 -16.66
CA THR A 125 10.35 -1.17 -15.32
C THR A 125 10.34 0.35 -15.36
N THR A 126 9.24 0.95 -14.87
CA THR A 126 9.10 2.40 -14.74
C THR A 126 8.69 2.79 -13.33
N SER A 127 8.84 4.07 -12.99
CA SER A 127 8.35 4.63 -11.73
C SER A 127 7.20 5.59 -12.01
N ILE A 128 6.12 5.44 -11.25
CA ILE A 128 4.96 6.32 -11.25
C ILE A 128 4.81 6.92 -9.86
N VAL A 129 4.47 8.20 -9.81
CA VAL A 129 4.35 8.97 -8.57
C VAL A 129 2.88 9.20 -8.23
N PHE A 130 2.54 9.05 -6.96
CA PHE A 130 1.19 9.29 -6.45
C PHE A 130 1.23 10.19 -5.24
N ASN A 131 0.38 11.22 -5.24
CA ASN A 131 0.04 11.99 -4.05
C ASN A 131 -1.41 11.71 -3.65
N ALA A 132 -1.66 11.62 -2.36
CA ALA A 132 -2.95 11.32 -1.74
C ALA A 132 -3.48 12.54 -1.01
N LYS A 133 -4.68 13.01 -1.35
CA LYS A 133 -5.33 14.16 -0.71
C LYS A 133 -6.83 13.92 -0.52
N THR A 134 -7.39 14.55 0.50
CA THR A 134 -8.84 14.73 0.56
C THR A 134 -9.26 15.89 -0.35
N ALA A 135 -10.50 15.87 -0.85
CA ALA A 135 -11.04 16.99 -1.61
C ALA A 135 -10.96 18.30 -0.82
N ALA A 136 -11.17 18.26 0.51
CA ALA A 136 -11.09 19.43 1.38
C ALA A 136 -9.66 20.02 1.49
N GLU A 137 -8.61 19.20 1.37
CA GLU A 137 -7.23 19.70 1.47
C GLU A 137 -6.82 20.58 0.29
N VAL A 138 -7.43 20.41 -0.88
CA VAL A 138 -7.13 21.23 -2.06
C VAL A 138 -7.95 22.52 -2.13
N GLU A 139 -8.83 22.76 -1.16
CA GLU A 139 -9.46 24.07 -0.96
C GLU A 139 -8.47 25.09 -0.35
N ASP A 140 -7.40 24.63 0.31
CA ASP A 140 -6.33 25.48 0.80
C ASP A 140 -5.37 25.89 -0.35
N PRO A 141 -5.33 27.18 -0.73
CA PRO A 141 -4.43 27.66 -1.80
C PRO A 141 -2.98 27.28 -1.55
N ARG A 142 -2.57 27.20 -0.27
CA ARG A 142 -1.20 26.84 0.07
C ARG A 142 -0.90 25.35 -0.17
N ALA A 143 -1.88 24.48 -0.04
CA ALA A 143 -1.75 23.07 -0.42
C ALA A 143 -1.60 22.94 -1.94
N VAL A 144 -2.40 23.68 -2.72
CA VAL A 144 -2.33 23.69 -4.18
C VAL A 144 -0.98 24.20 -4.68
N GLU A 145 -0.44 25.27 -4.10
CA GLU A 145 0.91 25.77 -4.43
C GLU A 145 2.00 24.70 -4.24
N LYS A 146 1.93 23.92 -3.15
CA LYS A 146 2.89 22.84 -2.91
C LYS A 146 2.74 21.70 -3.91
N LEU A 147 1.51 21.36 -4.27
CA LEU A 147 1.22 20.35 -5.29
C LEU A 147 1.73 20.80 -6.67
N GLU A 148 1.63 22.08 -6.98
CA GLU A 148 2.13 22.62 -8.24
C GLU A 148 3.68 22.53 -8.33
N ILE A 149 4.40 22.81 -7.23
CA ILE A 149 5.86 22.59 -7.19
C ILE A 149 6.17 21.11 -7.44
N GLN A 150 5.43 20.17 -6.84
CA GLN A 150 5.63 18.74 -7.03
C GLN A 150 5.30 18.31 -8.47
N ARG A 151 4.19 18.79 -9.02
CA ARG A 151 3.78 18.50 -10.39
C ARG A 151 4.88 18.91 -11.39
N GLU A 152 5.38 20.13 -11.25
CA GLU A 152 6.43 20.66 -12.11
C GLU A 152 7.76 19.90 -11.92
N TYR A 153 8.10 19.53 -10.67
CA TYR A 153 9.27 18.72 -10.37
C TYR A 153 9.25 17.39 -11.14
N PHE A 154 8.15 16.65 -11.07
CA PHE A 154 8.05 15.35 -11.75
C PHE A 154 7.92 15.51 -13.27
N HIS A 155 7.27 16.56 -13.74
CA HIS A 155 7.20 16.89 -15.16
C HIS A 155 8.60 17.13 -15.76
N GLN A 156 9.45 17.93 -15.10
CA GLN A 156 10.83 18.18 -15.56
C GLN A 156 11.68 16.93 -15.57
N LEU A 157 11.44 15.99 -14.66
CA LEU A 157 12.16 14.72 -14.59
C LEU A 157 11.56 13.63 -15.48
N GLY A 158 10.47 13.90 -16.18
CA GLY A 158 9.79 12.95 -17.09
C GLY A 158 9.06 11.83 -16.37
N PHE A 159 8.67 12.00 -15.09
CA PHE A 159 7.89 11.01 -14.36
C PHE A 159 6.38 11.25 -14.57
N GLU A 160 5.64 10.15 -14.70
CA GLU A 160 4.18 10.14 -14.59
C GLU A 160 3.79 10.43 -13.13
N HIS A 161 2.91 11.42 -12.92
CA HIS A 161 2.51 11.88 -11.59
C HIS A 161 0.99 12.00 -11.50
N HIS A 162 0.41 11.35 -10.50
CA HIS A 162 -1.02 11.33 -10.22
C HIS A 162 -1.34 11.94 -8.86
N LEU A 163 -2.38 12.73 -8.81
CA LEU A 163 -3.04 13.17 -7.59
C LEU A 163 -4.32 12.33 -7.41
N ILE A 164 -4.39 11.58 -6.33
CA ILE A 164 -5.52 10.70 -6.01
C ILE A 164 -6.29 11.31 -4.84
N PHE A 165 -7.59 11.44 -5.01
CA PHE A 165 -8.49 11.91 -3.97
C PHE A 165 -9.18 10.73 -3.25
N ASP A 166 -9.61 10.98 -2.02
CA ASP A 166 -10.40 10.03 -1.24
C ASP A 166 -11.68 9.59 -1.96
N CYS A 167 -12.32 10.49 -2.73
CA CYS A 167 -13.51 10.20 -3.53
C CYS A 167 -13.22 9.35 -4.79
N ASP A 168 -11.99 9.24 -5.24
CA ASP A 168 -11.59 8.38 -6.38
C ASP A 168 -11.50 6.90 -6.00
N LEU A 169 -11.50 6.59 -4.70
CA LEU A 169 -11.29 5.25 -4.17
C LEU A 169 -12.63 4.64 -3.71
N PRO A 170 -13.20 3.64 -4.44
CA PRO A 170 -14.47 3.04 -4.07
C PRO A 170 -14.43 2.39 -2.68
N PRO A 171 -15.31 2.79 -1.73
CA PRO A 171 -15.23 2.34 -0.34
C PRO A 171 -15.29 0.82 -0.17
N SER A 172 -16.16 0.13 -0.93
CA SER A 172 -16.29 -1.34 -0.87
C SER A 172 -14.99 -2.02 -1.32
N ASN A 173 -14.38 -1.54 -2.41
CA ASN A 173 -13.11 -2.09 -2.90
C ASN A 173 -12.01 -1.93 -1.84
N MET A 174 -11.91 -0.74 -1.24
CA MET A 174 -10.89 -0.47 -0.22
C MET A 174 -11.10 -1.31 1.04
N ALA A 175 -12.35 -1.48 1.48
CA ALA A 175 -12.68 -2.34 2.62
C ALA A 175 -12.30 -3.81 2.33
N ASN A 176 -12.72 -4.35 1.18
CA ASN A 176 -12.43 -5.73 0.79
C ASN A 176 -10.93 -5.98 0.63
N ILE A 177 -10.19 -5.09 -0.03
CA ILE A 177 -8.74 -5.19 -0.16
C ILE A 177 -8.09 -5.14 1.22
N GLY A 178 -8.53 -4.22 2.09
CA GLY A 178 -8.03 -4.10 3.46
C GLY A 178 -8.19 -5.38 4.27
N GLU A 179 -9.33 -6.08 4.15
CA GLU A 179 -9.56 -7.35 4.82
C GLU A 179 -8.76 -8.51 4.21
N ILE A 180 -8.70 -8.59 2.88
CA ILE A 180 -7.99 -9.66 2.17
C ILE A 180 -6.48 -9.59 2.48
N ARG A 181 -5.89 -8.40 2.53
CA ARG A 181 -4.46 -8.22 2.78
C ARG A 181 -3.99 -8.64 4.19
N GLU A 182 -4.91 -8.69 5.16
CA GLU A 182 -4.60 -9.12 6.53
C GLU A 182 -4.60 -10.66 6.70
N ALA A 183 -5.08 -11.41 5.71
CA ALA A 183 -5.25 -12.86 5.82
C ALA A 183 -3.94 -13.68 5.67
N PRO A 184 -2.97 -13.32 4.77
CA PRO A 184 -1.69 -14.01 4.68
C PRO A 184 -0.93 -13.97 6.01
N LEU A 185 -0.11 -14.99 6.23
CA LEU A 185 0.76 -15.07 7.41
C LEU A 185 1.67 -13.86 7.53
N ARG A 186 1.77 -13.33 8.73
CA ARG A 186 2.77 -12.32 9.09
C ARG A 186 4.10 -12.99 9.40
N PRO A 187 5.24 -12.27 9.28
CA PRO A 187 6.56 -12.83 9.52
C PRO A 187 6.77 -13.42 10.94
N ASP A 188 6.05 -12.86 11.93
CA ASP A 188 6.08 -13.25 13.34
C ASP A 188 4.97 -14.23 13.74
N GLU A 189 4.11 -14.63 12.79
CA GLU A 189 3.01 -15.56 13.04
C GLU A 189 3.43 -16.99 12.78
N LEU A 190 3.20 -17.85 13.79
CA LEU A 190 3.49 -19.27 13.69
C LEU A 190 2.26 -20.03 13.17
N GLU A 191 2.50 -20.91 12.20
CA GLU A 191 1.50 -21.90 11.78
C GLU A 191 1.40 -23.05 12.79
N PRO A 192 0.23 -23.72 12.91
CA PRO A 192 0.10 -24.94 13.72
C PRO A 192 1.11 -26.04 13.35
N ARG A 193 1.48 -26.12 12.09
CA ARG A 193 2.59 -26.90 11.53
C ARG A 193 3.08 -26.23 10.24
N PRO A 194 4.32 -26.47 9.82
CA PRO A 194 4.83 -25.91 8.56
C PRO A 194 3.93 -26.26 7.37
N GLY A 195 3.56 -25.25 6.57
CA GLY A 195 2.72 -25.41 5.38
C GLY A 195 1.24 -25.67 5.66
N TYR A 196 0.76 -25.42 6.89
CA TYR A 196 -0.64 -25.64 7.28
C TYR A 196 -1.63 -24.90 6.37
N PHE A 197 -1.41 -23.61 6.15
CA PHE A 197 -2.30 -22.84 5.30
C PHE A 197 -2.15 -23.17 3.82
N ASP A 198 -0.97 -23.56 3.36
CA ASP A 198 -0.77 -23.98 1.98
C ASP A 198 -1.53 -25.27 1.67
N ASP A 199 -1.50 -26.23 2.58
CA ASP A 199 -2.29 -27.47 2.46
C ASP A 199 -3.79 -27.19 2.44
N LEU A 200 -4.28 -26.28 3.30
CA LEU A 200 -5.70 -25.91 3.32
C LEU A 200 -6.10 -25.15 2.07
N CYS A 201 -5.25 -24.26 1.54
CA CYS A 201 -5.46 -23.59 0.26
C CYS A 201 -5.62 -24.60 -0.87
N GLN A 202 -4.74 -25.60 -0.94
CA GLN A 202 -4.83 -26.66 -1.97
C GLN A 202 -6.12 -27.48 -1.83
N ARG A 203 -6.52 -27.83 -0.60
CA ARG A 203 -7.79 -28.52 -0.33
C ARG A 203 -8.99 -27.68 -0.78
N MET A 204 -9.03 -26.39 -0.46
CA MET A 204 -10.11 -25.50 -0.84
C MET A 204 -10.23 -25.34 -2.36
N VAL A 205 -9.10 -25.19 -3.07
CA VAL A 205 -9.08 -25.13 -4.54
C VAL A 205 -9.68 -26.40 -5.16
N ASN A 206 -9.41 -27.57 -4.58
CA ASN A 206 -9.94 -28.84 -5.09
C ASN A 206 -11.40 -29.09 -4.71
N ASP A 207 -11.84 -28.62 -3.53
CA ASP A 207 -13.19 -28.86 -2.98
C ASP A 207 -14.24 -27.87 -3.49
N MET A 208 -13.89 -26.59 -3.63
CA MET A 208 -14.83 -25.52 -3.97
C MET A 208 -15.61 -25.73 -5.31
N PRO A 209 -15.01 -26.26 -6.40
CA PRO A 209 -15.75 -26.49 -7.65
C PRO A 209 -16.91 -27.48 -7.51
N ALA A 210 -16.84 -28.44 -6.59
CA ALA A 210 -17.87 -29.41 -6.34
C ALA A 210 -18.97 -28.90 -5.39
N ALA A 211 -18.77 -27.75 -4.74
CA ALA A 211 -19.73 -27.15 -3.82
C ALA A 211 -20.92 -26.55 -4.56
N HIS A 212 -22.06 -26.40 -3.84
CA HIS A 212 -23.24 -25.77 -4.38
C HIS A 212 -22.99 -24.28 -4.68
N GLN A 213 -22.98 -23.92 -5.95
CA GLN A 213 -22.52 -22.60 -6.44
C GLN A 213 -23.37 -21.40 -5.98
N GLN A 214 -24.62 -21.63 -5.54
CA GLN A 214 -25.49 -20.60 -4.95
C GLN A 214 -25.32 -20.44 -3.44
N MET A 215 -24.46 -21.25 -2.82
CA MET A 215 -24.09 -21.11 -1.42
C MET A 215 -23.21 -19.88 -1.23
N SER A 216 -23.43 -19.10 -0.16
CA SER A 216 -22.56 -17.98 0.14
C SER A 216 -21.15 -18.46 0.55
N LEU A 217 -20.14 -17.64 0.28
CA LEU A 217 -18.75 -17.92 0.66
C LEU A 217 -18.64 -18.22 2.15
N LEU A 218 -19.29 -17.43 3.01
CA LEU A 218 -19.25 -17.66 4.47
C LEU A 218 -19.79 -19.05 4.85
N LYS A 219 -20.95 -19.43 4.28
CA LYS A 219 -21.54 -20.75 4.56
C LYS A 219 -20.63 -21.87 4.08
N TYR A 220 -20.04 -21.74 2.91
CA TYR A 220 -19.06 -22.69 2.40
C TYR A 220 -17.86 -22.82 3.35
N CYS A 221 -17.30 -21.69 3.81
CA CYS A 221 -16.14 -21.69 4.72
C CYS A 221 -16.45 -22.35 6.07
N ILE A 222 -17.65 -22.15 6.62
CA ILE A 222 -18.09 -22.85 7.84
C ILE A 222 -18.14 -24.37 7.61
N GLN A 223 -18.74 -24.83 6.51
CA GLN A 223 -18.79 -26.25 6.15
C GLN A 223 -17.40 -26.82 5.86
N PHE A 224 -16.49 -26.03 5.32
CA PHE A 224 -15.09 -26.39 5.11
C PHE A 224 -14.39 -26.63 6.45
N ASP A 225 -14.58 -25.74 7.43
CA ASP A 225 -14.00 -25.90 8.77
C ASP A 225 -14.48 -27.19 9.44
N GLU A 226 -15.80 -27.45 9.39
CA GLU A 226 -16.40 -28.69 9.95
C GLU A 226 -15.86 -29.95 9.27
N ARG A 227 -15.81 -29.96 7.93
CA ARG A 227 -15.38 -31.13 7.14
C ARG A 227 -13.93 -31.48 7.33
N PHE A 228 -13.06 -30.49 7.45
CA PHE A 228 -11.61 -30.70 7.56
C PHE A 228 -11.11 -30.62 9.01
N GLY A 229 -12.00 -30.48 9.99
CA GLY A 229 -11.63 -30.41 11.41
C GLY A 229 -10.79 -29.18 11.76
N CYS A 230 -11.04 -28.05 11.07
CA CYS A 230 -10.32 -26.82 11.31
C CYS A 230 -10.95 -26.00 12.44
N PRO A 231 -10.17 -25.18 13.16
CA PRO A 231 -10.72 -24.17 14.06
C PRO A 231 -11.70 -23.24 13.33
N PRO A 232 -12.73 -22.71 14.02
CA PRO A 232 -13.67 -21.75 13.42
C PRO A 232 -12.96 -20.56 12.78
N ALA A 233 -13.48 -20.07 11.64
CA ALA A 233 -12.93 -18.97 10.82
C ALA A 233 -11.61 -19.29 10.07
N THR A 234 -11.11 -20.51 10.12
CA THR A 234 -9.97 -20.93 9.31
C THR A 234 -10.31 -20.91 7.82
N GLY A 235 -11.46 -21.43 7.42
CA GLY A 235 -11.91 -21.48 6.02
C GLY A 235 -12.04 -20.10 5.39
N ILE A 236 -12.59 -19.12 6.12
CA ILE A 236 -12.69 -17.76 5.58
C ILE A 236 -11.30 -17.10 5.44
N ARG A 237 -10.38 -17.38 6.36
CA ARG A 237 -8.98 -16.93 6.25
C ARG A 237 -8.31 -17.58 5.04
N VAL A 238 -8.48 -18.87 4.82
CA VAL A 238 -7.96 -19.60 3.65
C VAL A 238 -8.50 -19.00 2.35
N ALA A 239 -9.81 -18.72 2.27
CA ALA A 239 -10.40 -18.06 1.11
C ALA A 239 -9.76 -16.68 0.85
N LYS A 240 -9.57 -15.86 1.91
CA LYS A 240 -8.91 -14.55 1.80
C LYS A 240 -7.42 -14.68 1.42
N ILE A 241 -6.71 -15.73 1.88
CA ILE A 241 -5.33 -16.03 1.41
C ILE A 241 -5.33 -16.35 -0.09
N LEU A 242 -6.28 -17.16 -0.57
CA LEU A 242 -6.43 -17.46 -1.99
C LEU A 242 -6.75 -16.20 -2.82
N MET A 243 -7.55 -15.29 -2.27
CA MET A 243 -7.83 -13.99 -2.91
C MET A 243 -6.57 -13.11 -2.97
N ALA A 244 -5.80 -13.02 -1.88
CA ALA A 244 -4.53 -12.29 -1.85
C ALA A 244 -3.52 -12.84 -2.89
N ARG A 245 -3.53 -14.18 -3.10
CA ARG A 245 -2.72 -14.88 -4.09
C ARG A 245 -3.28 -14.82 -5.52
N ARG A 246 -4.44 -14.19 -5.75
CA ARG A 246 -5.13 -14.14 -7.05
C ARG A 246 -5.52 -15.52 -7.60
N ILE A 247 -5.66 -16.50 -6.75
CA ILE A 247 -6.15 -17.84 -7.10
C ILE A 247 -7.68 -17.85 -7.06
N LEU A 248 -8.28 -17.19 -6.06
CA LEU A 248 -9.71 -16.93 -5.97
C LEU A 248 -9.95 -15.43 -6.22
N VAL A 249 -10.61 -15.10 -7.32
CA VAL A 249 -10.82 -13.70 -7.74
C VAL A 249 -12.24 -13.27 -7.44
N PRO A 250 -12.45 -12.34 -6.48
CA PRO A 250 -13.75 -11.78 -6.15
C PRO A 250 -14.11 -10.56 -6.99
N ASP A 251 -15.39 -10.19 -6.99
CA ASP A 251 -15.84 -8.85 -7.33
C ASP A 251 -15.67 -7.94 -6.08
N LEU A 252 -14.65 -7.11 -6.10
CA LEU A 252 -14.32 -6.22 -4.97
C LEU A 252 -15.37 -5.12 -4.73
N SER A 253 -16.28 -4.87 -5.69
CA SER A 253 -17.32 -3.85 -5.54
C SER A 253 -18.45 -4.28 -4.61
N SER A 254 -18.56 -5.59 -4.30
CA SER A 254 -19.56 -6.09 -3.36
C SER A 254 -19.36 -5.53 -1.96
N PRO A 255 -20.38 -4.93 -1.33
CA PRO A 255 -20.27 -4.39 0.03
C PRO A 255 -20.20 -5.48 1.12
N LYS A 256 -20.53 -6.73 0.77
CA LYS A 256 -20.57 -7.89 1.68
C LYS A 256 -20.04 -9.13 0.99
N LEU A 257 -18.73 -9.09 0.69
CA LEU A 257 -18.06 -10.12 -0.09
C LEU A 257 -18.29 -11.54 0.44
N GLU A 258 -18.30 -11.74 1.75
CA GLU A 258 -18.48 -13.05 2.38
C GLU A 258 -19.90 -13.62 2.21
N GLN A 259 -20.88 -12.77 1.91
CA GLN A 259 -22.29 -13.19 1.67
C GLN A 259 -22.57 -13.48 0.20
N GLU A 260 -21.65 -13.15 -0.70
CA GLU A 260 -21.78 -13.45 -2.12
C GLU A 260 -21.78 -14.97 -2.38
N PRO A 261 -22.58 -15.45 -3.35
CA PRO A 261 -22.57 -16.85 -3.76
C PRO A 261 -21.24 -17.23 -4.40
N LEU A 262 -20.83 -18.49 -4.27
CA LEU A 262 -19.57 -19.00 -4.84
C LEU A 262 -19.46 -18.75 -6.34
N SER A 263 -20.58 -18.73 -7.06
CA SER A 263 -20.63 -18.42 -8.50
C SER A 263 -20.11 -17.01 -8.88
N LYS A 264 -19.96 -16.11 -7.90
CA LYS A 264 -19.40 -14.76 -8.08
C LYS A 264 -17.87 -14.73 -7.95
N PHE A 265 -17.26 -15.85 -7.59
CA PHE A 265 -15.81 -15.97 -7.44
C PHE A 265 -15.25 -16.77 -8.60
N VAL A 266 -14.18 -16.24 -9.22
CA VAL A 266 -13.47 -16.95 -10.29
C VAL A 266 -12.28 -17.68 -9.71
N LEU A 267 -12.28 -19.02 -9.81
CA LEU A 267 -11.15 -19.82 -9.41
C LEU A 267 -10.18 -19.94 -10.59
N MET A 268 -8.98 -19.39 -10.45
CA MET A 268 -7.94 -19.45 -11.47
C MET A 268 -7.23 -20.81 -11.44
N SER A 269 -7.19 -21.52 -12.57
CA SER A 269 -6.71 -22.90 -12.67
C SER A 269 -5.19 -23.12 -12.56
N LYS A 270 -4.42 -22.08 -12.26
CA LYS A 270 -2.96 -22.19 -12.09
C LYS A 270 -2.53 -21.59 -10.75
N ILE A 271 -2.14 -22.47 -9.82
CA ILE A 271 -1.28 -22.09 -8.71
C ILE A 271 0.09 -21.75 -9.31
N VAL A 272 0.37 -20.48 -9.54
CA VAL A 272 1.74 -20.04 -9.78
C VAL A 272 2.40 -20.03 -8.39
N PRO A 273 3.40 -20.91 -8.13
CA PRO A 273 4.10 -20.83 -6.86
C PRO A 273 4.76 -19.45 -6.78
N LEU A 274 4.45 -18.70 -5.72
CA LEU A 274 5.22 -17.51 -5.37
C LEU A 274 6.64 -17.99 -5.12
N ARG A 275 7.55 -17.75 -6.09
CA ARG A 275 8.98 -17.91 -5.82
C ARG A 275 9.31 -16.95 -4.69
N ALA A 276 9.74 -17.52 -3.58
CA ALA A 276 10.35 -16.76 -2.51
C ALA A 276 11.45 -15.90 -3.12
N VAL A 277 11.28 -14.57 -3.11
CA VAL A 277 12.35 -13.64 -3.40
C VAL A 277 13.18 -13.59 -2.13
N GLY A 278 14.09 -14.54 -2.01
CA GLY A 278 14.96 -14.66 -0.88
C GLY A 278 16.17 -15.50 -1.23
N GLY A 279 17.31 -14.84 -1.39
CA GLY A 279 18.61 -15.46 -1.26
C GLY A 279 19.45 -15.50 -2.52
N ALA A 280 20.25 -14.50 -2.77
CA ALA A 280 21.70 -14.56 -3.03
C ALA A 280 22.26 -13.15 -2.82
#